data_6dd4593254b8efc4495545bfdd1261ff
#
_entry.id   6dd4593254b8efc4495545bfdd1261ff
#
_cell.length_a   1.000
_cell.length_b   1.000
_cell.length_c   1.000
_cell.angle_alpha   90.00
_cell.angle_beta   90.00
_cell.angle_gamma   90.00
#
_symmetry.space_group_name_H-M   'P 1'
#
loop_
_entity.id
_entity.type
_entity.pdbx_description
1 polymer ?
#
loop_
_entity_poly.entity_id
_entity_poly.type
_entity_poly.pdbx_seq_one_letter_code
_entity_poly.pdbx_strand_id
1 'polypeptide(L)'
;MQTKIFTHFAAVIGAVALVSATAFTPVASANDEEGKLLFLKGATPACAICHTLDAAGAAGAVGPSMNELQPDAARVMNALKNGIGQMPAYASLTPEQMKILSEYVAKASLHRDRLR
;
A
#
# COMPACT_ATOMS: atom_id res chain seq x y z
N MET A 1 45.93 63.28 -31.05
CA MET A 1 46.21 61.93 -30.47
C MET A 1 44.97 61.39 -29.86
N GLN A 2 44.38 60.39 -30.49
CA GLN A 2 43.08 59.84 -30.11
C GLN A 2 43.27 58.59 -29.27
N THR A 3 42.91 58.62 -28.04
CA THR A 3 42.91 57.45 -27.13
C THR A 3 41.51 56.84 -27.12
N LYS A 4 41.33 55.69 -27.79
CA LYS A 4 40.08 54.98 -27.82
C LYS A 4 39.98 54.13 -26.53
N ILE A 5 39.02 54.45 -25.70
CA ILE A 5 38.69 53.66 -24.53
C ILE A 5 37.66 52.61 -24.98
N PHE A 6 38.06 51.34 -25.02
CA PHE A 6 37.16 50.22 -25.23
C PHE A 6 36.54 49.80 -23.88
N THR A 7 35.26 50.09 -23.75
CA THR A 7 34.47 49.63 -22.61
C THR A 7 33.98 48.21 -22.88
N HIS A 8 34.52 47.23 -22.19
CA HIS A 8 34.03 45.87 -22.24
C HIS A 8 32.82 45.74 -21.31
N PHE A 9 31.63 45.60 -21.89
CA PHE A 9 30.44 45.15 -21.17
C PHE A 9 30.52 43.64 -21.03
N ALA A 10 30.82 43.18 -19.81
CA ALA A 10 30.69 41.78 -19.45
C ALA A 10 29.23 41.51 -19.09
N ALA A 11 28.50 40.82 -19.96
CA ALA A 11 27.18 40.31 -19.72
C ALA A 11 27.28 39.08 -18.80
N VAL A 12 26.87 39.22 -17.54
CA VAL A 12 26.71 38.10 -16.60
C VAL A 12 25.37 37.45 -16.89
N ILE A 13 25.40 36.34 -17.58
CA ILE A 13 24.22 35.49 -17.80
C ILE A 13 24.06 34.64 -16.53
N GLY A 14 23.14 35.04 -15.66
CA GLY A 14 22.73 34.27 -14.51
C GLY A 14 21.92 33.05 -14.96
N ALA A 15 22.50 31.87 -14.88
CA ALA A 15 21.78 30.62 -15.07
C ALA A 15 20.88 30.34 -13.83
N VAL A 16 19.58 30.57 -13.97
CA VAL A 16 18.59 30.15 -12.97
C VAL A 16 18.38 28.64 -13.15
N ALA A 17 18.98 27.85 -12.29
CA ALA A 17 18.72 26.41 -12.23
C ALA A 17 17.34 26.21 -11.61
N LEU A 18 16.33 25.86 -12.43
CA LEU A 18 15.05 25.37 -11.95
C LEU A 18 15.26 23.97 -11.37
N VAL A 19 15.31 23.87 -10.05
CA VAL A 19 15.25 22.59 -9.35
C VAL A 19 13.81 22.13 -9.38
N SER A 20 13.49 21.26 -10.33
CA SER A 20 12.19 20.57 -10.35
C SER A 20 12.16 19.56 -9.20
N ALA A 21 11.49 19.92 -8.11
CA ALA A 21 11.17 18.99 -7.03
C ALA A 21 10.16 17.97 -7.56
N THR A 22 10.64 16.79 -7.97
CA THR A 22 9.75 15.66 -8.25
C THR A 22 9.16 15.16 -6.95
N ALA A 23 7.89 15.47 -6.72
CA ALA A 23 7.13 14.92 -5.61
C ALA A 23 7.01 13.41 -5.82
N PHE A 24 7.73 12.62 -5.02
CA PHE A 24 7.53 11.17 -4.93
C PHE A 24 6.20 10.92 -4.24
N THR A 25 5.14 10.73 -5.00
CA THR A 25 3.92 10.14 -4.47
C THR A 25 4.16 8.63 -4.32
N PRO A 26 3.96 8.05 -3.13
CA PRO A 26 4.05 6.59 -2.99
C PRO A 26 2.93 5.96 -3.82
N VAL A 27 3.31 5.33 -4.92
CA VAL A 27 2.38 4.52 -5.71
C VAL A 27 2.14 3.25 -4.91
N ALA A 28 0.88 2.99 -4.53
CA ALA A 28 0.50 1.70 -3.99
C ALA A 28 0.95 0.61 -4.98
N SER A 29 1.58 -0.45 -4.48
CA SER A 29 2.03 -1.52 -5.36
C SER A 29 0.81 -2.22 -5.96
N ALA A 30 0.92 -2.73 -7.19
CA ALA A 30 -0.17 -3.49 -7.84
C ALA A 30 -0.66 -4.64 -6.95
N ASN A 31 0.24 -5.26 -6.19
CA ASN A 31 -0.09 -6.32 -5.24
C ASN A 31 -0.90 -5.81 -4.03
N ASP A 32 -0.70 -4.56 -3.60
CA ASP A 32 -1.48 -3.97 -2.52
C ASP A 32 -2.94 -3.73 -2.97
N GLU A 33 -3.15 -3.25 -4.18
CA GLU A 33 -4.49 -3.08 -4.75
C GLU A 33 -5.20 -4.42 -4.97
N GLU A 34 -4.50 -5.41 -5.51
CA GLU A 34 -5.04 -6.76 -5.69
C GLU A 34 -5.35 -7.41 -4.33
N GLY A 35 -4.45 -7.30 -3.36
CA GLY A 35 -4.67 -7.80 -2.00
C GLY A 35 -5.90 -7.18 -1.33
N LYS A 36 -6.08 -5.88 -1.50
CA LYS A 36 -7.26 -5.16 -1.03
C LYS A 36 -8.55 -5.66 -1.71
N LEU A 37 -8.52 -5.84 -3.03
CA LEU A 37 -9.67 -6.38 -3.77
C LEU A 37 -10.01 -7.80 -3.36
N LEU A 38 -9.00 -8.66 -3.17
CA LEU A 38 -9.19 -10.03 -2.67
C LEU A 38 -9.83 -10.02 -1.28
N PHE A 39 -9.38 -9.14 -0.38
CA PHE A 39 -9.95 -9.01 0.97
C PHE A 39 -11.40 -8.56 0.94
N LEU A 40 -11.74 -7.57 0.12
CA LEU A 40 -13.07 -6.97 0.08
C LEU A 40 -14.11 -7.82 -0.64
N LYS A 41 -13.73 -8.50 -1.74
CA LYS A 41 -14.69 -9.18 -2.62
C LYS A 41 -14.15 -10.33 -3.48
N GLY A 42 -12.84 -10.52 -3.55
CA GLY A 42 -12.25 -11.55 -4.43
C GLY A 42 -12.25 -12.95 -3.80
N ALA A 43 -12.23 -13.03 -2.49
CA ALA A 43 -12.38 -14.28 -1.75
C ALA A 43 -13.86 -14.61 -1.52
N THR A 44 -14.19 -15.90 -1.40
CA THR A 44 -15.57 -16.34 -1.11
C THR A 44 -15.57 -17.33 0.06
N PRO A 45 -16.18 -16.97 1.22
CA PRO A 45 -16.79 -15.67 1.53
C PRO A 45 -15.75 -14.53 1.59
N ALA A 46 -16.17 -13.28 1.37
CA ALA A 46 -15.27 -12.14 1.47
C ALA A 46 -14.76 -11.94 2.91
N CYS A 47 -13.46 -11.68 3.06
CA CYS A 47 -12.84 -11.49 4.37
C CYS A 47 -13.47 -10.32 5.16
N ALA A 48 -13.83 -9.26 4.44
CA ALA A 48 -14.46 -8.06 4.98
C ALA A 48 -15.83 -8.29 5.66
N ILE A 49 -16.49 -9.40 5.38
CA ILE A 49 -17.76 -9.76 6.05
C ILE A 49 -17.52 -10.08 7.53
N CYS A 50 -16.37 -10.70 7.83
CA CYS A 50 -16.05 -11.18 9.16
C CYS A 50 -14.99 -10.36 9.88
N HIS A 51 -14.08 -9.74 9.17
CA HIS A 51 -12.91 -9.07 9.74
C HIS A 51 -12.90 -7.57 9.51
N THR A 52 -12.47 -6.83 10.54
CA THR A 52 -12.11 -5.42 10.42
C THR A 52 -10.69 -5.30 9.88
N LEU A 53 -10.50 -4.40 8.91
CA LEU A 53 -9.20 -3.96 8.41
C LEU A 53 -9.33 -2.51 7.93
N ASP A 54 -8.83 -1.57 8.72
CA ASP A 54 -9.02 -0.12 8.50
C ASP A 54 -8.50 0.34 7.13
N ALA A 55 -7.33 -0.13 6.72
CA ALA A 55 -6.74 0.20 5.42
C ALA A 55 -7.59 -0.27 4.22
N ALA A 56 -8.44 -1.27 4.42
CA ALA A 56 -9.38 -1.76 3.41
C ALA A 56 -10.77 -1.10 3.52
N GLY A 57 -11.04 -0.34 4.58
CA GLY A 57 -12.37 0.18 4.88
C GLY A 57 -13.35 -0.92 5.31
N ALA A 58 -12.85 -2.05 5.81
CA ALA A 58 -13.65 -3.19 6.24
C ALA A 58 -13.94 -3.11 7.75
N ALA A 59 -15.19 -3.39 8.13
CA ALA A 59 -15.68 -3.28 9.51
C ALA A 59 -16.39 -4.54 10.01
N GLY A 60 -16.07 -5.72 9.46
CA GLY A 60 -16.64 -6.99 9.90
C GLY A 60 -16.25 -7.30 11.35
N ALA A 61 -17.21 -7.77 12.14
CA ALA A 61 -17.04 -7.99 13.58
C ALA A 61 -17.31 -9.45 14.03
N VAL A 62 -17.40 -10.38 13.09
CA VAL A 62 -17.59 -11.81 13.38
C VAL A 62 -16.28 -12.48 13.80
N GLY A 63 -15.21 -12.16 13.09
CA GLY A 63 -13.86 -12.59 13.39
C GLY A 63 -13.05 -11.49 14.09
N PRO A 64 -11.78 -11.77 14.46
CA PRO A 64 -10.92 -10.77 15.08
C PRO A 64 -10.60 -9.63 14.12
N SER A 65 -10.41 -8.42 14.69
CA SER A 65 -9.88 -7.29 13.95
C SER A 65 -8.43 -7.56 13.53
N MET A 66 -8.13 -7.38 12.25
CA MET A 66 -6.76 -7.53 11.74
C MET A 66 -5.84 -6.45 12.30
N ASN A 67 -6.36 -5.24 12.54
CA ASN A 67 -5.58 -4.15 13.14
C ASN A 67 -5.19 -4.41 14.60
N GLU A 68 -6.00 -5.17 15.33
CA GLU A 68 -5.68 -5.57 16.71
C GLU A 68 -4.78 -6.80 16.74
N LEU A 69 -5.06 -7.78 15.88
CA LEU A 69 -4.33 -9.04 15.81
C LEU A 69 -2.92 -8.88 15.24
N GLN A 70 -2.76 -8.00 14.24
CA GLN A 70 -1.50 -7.75 13.51
C GLN A 70 -0.79 -9.04 13.08
N PRO A 71 -1.46 -9.92 12.33
CA PRO A 71 -0.88 -11.20 11.96
C PRO A 71 0.24 -11.01 10.96
N ASP A 72 1.28 -11.84 11.02
CA ASP A 72 2.25 -11.95 9.95
C ASP A 72 1.68 -12.70 8.73
N ALA A 73 2.35 -12.60 7.60
CA ALA A 73 1.88 -13.22 6.34
C ALA A 73 1.81 -14.76 6.43
N ALA A 74 2.72 -15.40 7.18
CA ALA A 74 2.71 -16.85 7.35
C ALA A 74 1.48 -17.32 8.13
N ARG A 75 1.10 -16.59 9.16
CA ARG A 75 -0.12 -16.87 9.95
C ARG A 75 -1.38 -16.72 9.10
N VAL A 76 -1.48 -15.65 8.29
CA VAL A 76 -2.58 -15.45 7.37
C VAL A 76 -2.63 -16.57 6.33
N MET A 77 -1.49 -16.89 5.71
CA MET A 77 -1.38 -17.97 4.73
C MET A 77 -1.84 -19.31 5.29
N ASN A 78 -1.44 -19.63 6.53
CA ASN A 78 -1.85 -20.87 7.18
C ASN A 78 -3.37 -20.92 7.41
N ALA A 79 -3.97 -19.81 7.85
CA ALA A 79 -5.42 -19.70 8.04
C ALA A 79 -6.18 -19.84 6.71
N LEU A 80 -5.68 -19.25 5.62
CA LEU A 80 -6.29 -19.39 4.29
C LEU A 80 -6.24 -20.82 3.77
N LYS A 81 -5.13 -21.54 4.00
CA LYS A 81 -4.97 -22.95 3.54
C LYS A 81 -5.79 -23.93 4.33
N ASN A 82 -5.86 -23.78 5.64
CA ASN A 82 -6.37 -24.80 6.54
C ASN A 82 -7.70 -24.43 7.18
N GLY A 83 -8.10 -23.16 7.14
CA GLY A 83 -9.16 -22.62 7.96
C GLY A 83 -8.74 -22.56 9.44
N ILE A 84 -9.57 -21.92 10.27
CA ILE A 84 -9.39 -21.88 11.72
C ILE A 84 -10.74 -21.60 12.40
N GLY A 85 -11.20 -22.49 13.26
CA GLY A 85 -12.52 -22.36 13.88
C GLY A 85 -13.63 -22.27 12.83
N GLN A 86 -14.40 -21.17 12.84
CA GLN A 86 -15.46 -20.92 11.87
C GLN A 86 -14.97 -20.33 10.54
N MET A 87 -13.72 -19.90 10.48
CA MET A 87 -13.12 -19.41 9.24
C MET A 87 -12.83 -20.59 8.30
N PRO A 88 -13.42 -20.64 7.09
CA PRO A 88 -13.20 -21.74 6.17
C PRO A 88 -11.81 -21.68 5.52
N ALA A 89 -11.35 -22.81 5.01
CA ALA A 89 -10.23 -22.82 4.08
C ALA A 89 -10.65 -22.26 2.71
N TYR A 90 -9.76 -21.50 2.06
CA TYR A 90 -10.01 -20.81 0.80
C TYR A 90 -9.43 -21.58 -0.39
N ALA A 91 -9.89 -22.81 -0.62
CA ALA A 91 -9.40 -23.67 -1.71
C ALA A 91 -9.62 -23.08 -3.12
N SER A 92 -10.50 -22.10 -3.27
CA SER A 92 -10.77 -21.43 -4.55
C SER A 92 -9.72 -20.37 -4.92
N LEU A 93 -8.91 -19.90 -3.96
CA LEU A 93 -7.83 -18.97 -4.22
C LEU A 93 -6.62 -19.72 -4.80
N THR A 94 -5.99 -19.14 -5.82
CA THR A 94 -4.72 -19.66 -6.31
C THR A 94 -3.60 -19.45 -5.28
N PRO A 95 -2.51 -20.22 -5.33
CA PRO A 95 -1.36 -20.00 -4.45
C PRO A 95 -0.81 -18.57 -4.50
N GLU A 96 -0.80 -17.95 -5.68
CA GLU A 96 -0.36 -16.55 -5.84
C GLU A 96 -1.34 -15.57 -5.19
N GLN A 97 -2.64 -15.76 -5.37
CA GLN A 97 -3.66 -14.93 -4.69
C GLN A 97 -3.57 -15.06 -3.17
N MET A 98 -3.35 -16.27 -2.64
CA MET A 98 -3.14 -16.46 -1.20
C MET A 98 -1.91 -15.71 -0.71
N LYS A 99 -0.82 -15.73 -1.49
CA LYS A 99 0.41 -15.00 -1.17
C LYS A 99 0.16 -13.49 -1.13
N ILE A 100 -0.40 -12.92 -2.21
CA ILE A 100 -0.72 -11.49 -2.31
C ILE A 100 -1.64 -11.05 -1.16
N LEU A 101 -2.70 -11.80 -0.89
CA LEU A 101 -3.64 -11.50 0.19
C LEU A 101 -2.97 -11.56 1.56
N SER A 102 -2.12 -12.56 1.82
CA SER A 102 -1.40 -12.73 3.08
C SER A 102 -0.44 -11.58 3.35
N GLU A 103 0.34 -11.18 2.35
CA GLU A 103 1.27 -10.06 2.42
C GLU A 103 0.53 -8.73 2.60
N TYR A 104 -0.57 -8.54 1.88
CA TYR A 104 -1.42 -7.36 2.02
C TYR A 104 -1.98 -7.23 3.45
N VAL A 105 -2.61 -8.28 3.98
CA VAL A 105 -3.19 -8.24 5.34
C VAL A 105 -2.13 -7.97 6.39
N ALA A 106 -0.99 -8.65 6.32
CA ALA A 106 0.12 -8.42 7.26
C ALA A 106 0.60 -6.97 7.25
N LYS A 107 0.78 -6.38 6.08
CA LYS A 107 1.19 -4.99 5.91
C LYS A 107 0.09 -4.01 6.34
N ALA A 108 -1.12 -4.20 5.84
CA ALA A 108 -2.24 -3.29 6.06
C ALA A 108 -2.72 -3.26 7.51
N SER A 109 -2.59 -4.36 8.24
CA SER A 109 -2.97 -4.45 9.66
C SER A 109 -2.14 -3.56 10.59
N LEU A 110 -0.92 -3.18 10.15
CA LEU A 110 -0.07 -2.26 10.89
C LEU A 110 -0.50 -0.79 10.73
N HIS A 111 -1.29 -0.48 9.69
CA HIS A 111 -1.82 0.85 9.46
C HIS A 111 -3.14 1.00 10.21
N ARG A 112 -3.07 1.62 11.38
CA ARG A 112 -4.29 2.16 12.03
C ARG A 112 -4.62 3.47 11.36
N ASP A 113 -5.89 3.65 11.02
CA ASP A 113 -6.36 4.94 10.52
C ASP A 113 -6.03 6.02 11.57
N ARG A 114 -5.10 6.92 11.24
CA ARG A 114 -4.66 8.02 12.12
C ARG A 114 -5.68 9.17 12.16
N LEU A 115 -6.87 8.96 11.60
CA LEU A 115 -7.91 9.98 11.47
C LEU A 115 -9.04 9.81 12.51
N ARG A 116 -8.72 9.23 13.66
CA ARG A 116 -9.61 9.29 14.82
C ARG A 116 -9.06 10.22 15.88
#